data_890bd1ab5a1913c9b90ad59373e83a51
#
_entry.id   890bd1ab5a1913c9b90ad59373e83a51
#
_cell.length_a   1.000
_cell.length_b   1.000
_cell.length_c   1.000
_cell.angle_alpha   90.00
_cell.angle_beta   90.00
_cell.angle_gamma   90.00
#
_symmetry.space_group_name_H-M   'P 1'
#
loop_
_entity.id
_entity.type
_entity.pdbx_description
1 polymer ?
#
loop_
_entity_poly.entity_id
_entity_poly.type
_entity_poly.pdbx_seq_one_letter_code
_entity_poly.pdbx_strand_id
1 'polypeptide(L)'
;NTGTCLPQKVQSRTDKQADFRDEVVYRRYDASGNAVEIAGKDGTPVSFLWSYNNCFPIARIENATIDEVCTALGIESADEWTYDSVPDSDVRVRIGSLRELLPDARVTTYEYVSLHGVTAITDPNGVTTRFDYDNYSRLTDSYYLDANARKVMLQKYVYHFGK
;
A
#
# COMPACT_ATOMS: atom_id res chain seq x y z
N ASN A 1 9.47 -27.09 -14.95
CA ASN A 1 8.69 -26.14 -14.15
C ASN A 1 9.59 -25.52 -13.10
N THR A 2 10.21 -24.39 -13.42
CA THR A 2 10.85 -23.51 -12.43
C THR A 2 9.77 -22.61 -11.80
N GLY A 3 8.85 -23.23 -11.05
CA GLY A 3 7.83 -22.48 -10.35
C GLY A 3 8.44 -21.64 -9.24
N THR A 4 8.15 -20.34 -9.20
CA THR A 4 8.51 -19.46 -8.08
C THR A 4 7.80 -19.99 -6.82
N CYS A 5 8.57 -20.21 -5.75
CA CYS A 5 7.99 -20.62 -4.47
C CYS A 5 7.53 -19.36 -3.72
N LEU A 6 6.22 -19.22 -3.55
CA LEU A 6 5.61 -18.09 -2.86
C LEU A 6 4.96 -18.56 -1.55
N PRO A 7 4.95 -17.73 -0.48
CA PRO A 7 4.32 -18.08 0.78
C PRO A 7 2.81 -18.27 0.61
N GLN A 8 2.26 -19.32 1.21
CA GLN A 8 0.81 -19.58 1.20
C GLN A 8 0.15 -18.99 2.45
N LYS A 9 0.79 -19.10 3.60
CA LYS A 9 0.25 -18.59 4.86
C LYS A 9 1.34 -18.37 5.91
N VAL A 10 1.04 -17.50 6.86
CA VAL A 10 1.78 -17.32 8.11
C VAL A 10 0.92 -17.86 9.23
N GLN A 11 1.52 -18.69 10.09
CA GLN A 11 0.83 -19.31 11.22
C GLN A 11 1.59 -19.05 12.51
N SER A 12 0.85 -18.87 13.59
CA SER A 12 1.41 -18.78 14.94
C SER A 12 0.80 -19.81 15.88
N ARG A 13 1.48 -20.08 16.99
CA ARG A 13 0.94 -20.82 18.13
C ARG A 13 1.45 -20.25 19.44
N THR A 14 0.66 -20.34 20.49
CA THR A 14 1.00 -19.76 21.80
C THR A 14 1.93 -20.65 22.61
N ASP A 15 1.86 -21.97 22.44
CA ASP A 15 2.73 -22.94 23.08
C ASP A 15 2.97 -24.17 22.19
N LYS A 16 3.83 -25.09 22.62
CA LYS A 16 4.21 -26.27 21.84
C LYS A 16 3.09 -27.30 21.67
N GLN A 17 2.03 -27.21 22.48
CA GLN A 17 0.89 -28.15 22.45
C GLN A 17 -0.35 -27.56 21.75
N ALA A 18 -0.37 -26.23 21.52
CA ALA A 18 -1.45 -25.57 20.81
C ALA A 18 -1.39 -25.85 19.30
N ASP A 19 -2.56 -25.91 18.65
CA ASP A 19 -2.64 -25.94 17.20
C ASP A 19 -2.16 -24.62 16.58
N PHE A 20 -1.61 -24.71 15.37
CA PHE A 20 -1.26 -23.54 14.58
C PHE A 20 -2.53 -22.80 14.15
N ARG A 21 -2.51 -21.48 14.28
CA ARG A 21 -3.57 -20.58 13.82
C ARG A 21 -3.05 -19.74 12.65
N ASP A 22 -3.88 -19.60 11.63
CA ASP A 22 -3.57 -18.76 10.48
C ASP A 22 -3.62 -17.29 10.91
N GLU A 23 -2.52 -16.57 10.76
CA GLU A 23 -2.41 -15.12 11.00
C GLU A 23 -2.59 -14.34 9.72
N VAL A 24 -2.02 -14.84 8.62
CA VAL A 24 -2.16 -14.30 7.27
C VAL A 24 -2.25 -15.45 6.28
N VAL A 25 -3.22 -15.35 5.37
CA VAL A 25 -3.36 -16.26 4.23
C VAL A 25 -3.14 -15.45 2.96
N TYR A 26 -2.17 -15.83 2.14
CA TYR A 26 -1.93 -15.24 0.82
C TYR A 26 -2.86 -15.92 -0.17
N ARG A 27 -3.82 -15.17 -0.71
CA ARG A 27 -4.85 -15.70 -1.59
C ARG A 27 -4.47 -15.63 -3.05
N ARG A 28 -3.86 -14.50 -3.48
CA ARG A 28 -3.52 -14.27 -4.88
C ARG A 28 -2.22 -13.50 -5.01
N TYR A 29 -1.51 -13.78 -6.10
CA TYR A 29 -0.28 -13.12 -6.51
C TYR A 29 -0.41 -12.61 -7.94
N ASP A 30 0.29 -11.51 -8.27
CA ASP A 30 0.46 -11.05 -9.65
C ASP A 30 1.52 -11.88 -10.38
N ALA A 31 1.68 -11.61 -11.68
CA ALA A 31 2.69 -12.29 -12.52
C ALA A 31 4.14 -12.04 -12.05
N SER A 32 4.38 -10.97 -11.29
CA SER A 32 5.69 -10.62 -10.74
C SER A 32 5.96 -11.29 -9.37
N GLY A 33 4.95 -11.97 -8.80
CA GLY A 33 5.04 -12.62 -7.50
C GLY A 33 4.72 -11.71 -6.32
N ASN A 34 4.15 -10.54 -6.53
CA ASN A 34 3.65 -9.68 -5.46
C ASN A 34 2.29 -10.17 -4.98
N ALA A 35 2.06 -10.16 -3.66
CA ALA A 35 0.76 -10.47 -3.12
C ALA A 35 -0.23 -9.37 -3.51
N VAL A 36 -1.28 -9.71 -4.26
CA VAL A 36 -2.36 -8.79 -4.65
C VAL A 36 -3.60 -8.97 -3.78
N GLU A 37 -3.75 -10.12 -3.11
CA GLU A 37 -4.78 -10.34 -2.10
C GLU A 37 -4.26 -11.22 -0.97
N ILE A 38 -4.48 -10.74 0.25
CA ILE A 38 -4.26 -11.51 1.48
C ILE A 38 -5.54 -11.49 2.31
N ALA A 39 -5.62 -12.39 3.29
CA ALA A 39 -6.62 -12.32 4.33
C ALA A 39 -5.95 -12.35 5.70
N GLY A 40 -6.43 -11.51 6.60
CA GLY A 40 -6.05 -11.54 7.99
C GLY A 40 -6.70 -12.70 8.74
N LYS A 41 -6.46 -12.76 10.04
CA LYS A 41 -6.95 -13.80 10.96
C LYS A 41 -8.48 -13.94 11.01
N ASP A 42 -9.18 -12.85 10.80
CA ASP A 42 -10.65 -12.76 10.74
C ASP A 42 -11.22 -13.11 9.36
N GLY A 43 -10.36 -13.38 8.38
CA GLY A 43 -10.75 -13.68 7.01
C GLY A 43 -11.03 -12.43 6.16
N THR A 44 -10.96 -11.22 6.73
CA THR A 44 -11.16 -9.97 5.99
C THR A 44 -10.14 -9.84 4.85
N PRO A 45 -10.59 -9.64 3.60
CA PRO A 45 -9.68 -9.47 2.47
C PRO A 45 -8.96 -8.14 2.56
N VAL A 46 -7.70 -8.14 2.15
CA VAL A 46 -6.88 -6.95 1.94
C VAL A 46 -6.23 -7.07 0.58
N SER A 47 -6.55 -6.15 -0.30
CA SER A 47 -6.03 -6.11 -1.66
C SER A 47 -4.96 -5.05 -1.83
N PHE A 48 -4.03 -5.27 -2.76
CA PHE A 48 -2.93 -4.37 -3.05
C PHE A 48 -2.85 -4.12 -4.56
N LEU A 49 -2.58 -2.87 -4.92
CA LEU A 49 -2.20 -2.49 -6.27
C LEU A 49 -0.71 -2.09 -6.26
N TRP A 50 0.03 -2.58 -7.23
CA TRP A 50 1.48 -2.40 -7.34
C TRP A 50 1.84 -1.52 -8.53
N SER A 51 2.95 -0.79 -8.42
CA SER A 51 3.51 0.05 -9.50
C SER A 51 5.02 0.26 -9.27
N TYR A 52 5.63 1.26 -9.94
CA TYR A 52 7.07 1.51 -9.89
C TYR A 52 7.86 0.26 -10.30
N ASN A 53 7.57 -0.29 -11.48
CA ASN A 53 8.09 -1.58 -11.95
C ASN A 53 7.75 -2.75 -10.99
N ASN A 54 6.55 -2.77 -10.46
CA ASN A 54 6.06 -3.76 -9.48
C ASN A 54 6.88 -3.85 -8.18
N CYS A 55 7.61 -2.77 -7.84
CA CYS A 55 8.45 -2.73 -6.65
C CYS A 55 7.74 -2.21 -5.41
N PHE A 56 6.70 -1.35 -5.57
CA PHE A 56 6.04 -0.70 -4.44
C PHE A 56 4.52 -0.78 -4.54
N PRO A 57 3.84 -1.09 -3.42
CA PRO A 57 2.39 -1.02 -3.36
C PRO A 57 1.93 0.44 -3.36
N ILE A 58 1.09 0.82 -4.31
CA ILE A 58 0.54 2.18 -4.43
C ILE A 58 -0.84 2.33 -3.78
N ALA A 59 -1.52 1.20 -3.52
CA ALA A 59 -2.75 1.18 -2.76
C ALA A 59 -2.86 -0.08 -1.90
N ARG A 60 -3.46 0.07 -0.73
CA ARG A 60 -3.91 -0.99 0.16
C ARG A 60 -5.39 -0.79 0.42
N ILE A 61 -6.18 -1.79 0.09
CA ILE A 61 -7.64 -1.77 0.17
C ILE A 61 -8.08 -2.87 1.13
N GLU A 62 -8.54 -2.48 2.31
CA GLU A 62 -9.10 -3.40 3.30
C GLU A 62 -10.59 -3.59 3.08
N ASN A 63 -11.09 -4.77 3.37
CA ASN A 63 -12.49 -5.16 3.21
C ASN A 63 -12.98 -5.12 1.77
N ALA A 64 -12.10 -5.41 0.83
CA ALA A 64 -12.44 -5.65 -0.58
C ALA A 64 -11.49 -6.70 -1.17
N THR A 65 -12.03 -7.61 -1.95
CA THR A 65 -11.27 -8.58 -2.74
C THR A 65 -10.64 -7.90 -3.95
N ILE A 66 -9.59 -8.50 -4.51
CA ILE A 66 -8.96 -7.94 -5.72
C ILE A 66 -9.91 -7.94 -6.91
N ASP A 67 -10.86 -8.88 -7.00
CA ASP A 67 -11.86 -8.90 -8.06
C ASP A 67 -12.85 -7.73 -7.96
N GLU A 68 -13.27 -7.35 -6.74
CA GLU A 68 -14.09 -6.15 -6.51
C GLU A 68 -13.31 -4.88 -6.87
N VAL A 69 -12.03 -4.80 -6.52
CA VAL A 69 -11.16 -3.67 -6.88
C VAL A 69 -11.00 -3.57 -8.38
N CYS A 70 -10.72 -4.68 -9.07
CA CYS A 70 -10.59 -4.73 -10.54
C CYS A 70 -11.91 -4.30 -11.21
N THR A 71 -13.04 -4.80 -10.73
CA THR A 71 -14.37 -4.42 -11.26
C THR A 71 -14.62 -2.92 -11.08
N ALA A 72 -14.33 -2.36 -9.90
CA ALA A 72 -14.50 -0.94 -9.62
C ALA A 72 -13.62 -0.04 -10.50
N LEU A 73 -12.41 -0.52 -10.83
CA LEU A 73 -11.48 0.17 -11.72
C LEU A 73 -11.74 -0.07 -13.20
N GLY A 74 -12.62 -1.02 -13.57
CA GLY A 74 -12.91 -1.39 -14.97
C GLY A 74 -11.69 -2.05 -15.64
N ILE A 75 -10.96 -2.91 -14.93
CA ILE A 75 -9.82 -3.70 -15.40
C ILE A 75 -10.12 -5.19 -15.25
N GLU A 76 -9.53 -6.05 -16.09
CA GLU A 76 -9.77 -7.50 -16.03
C GLU A 76 -8.97 -8.18 -14.93
N SER A 77 -7.77 -7.68 -14.65
CA SER A 77 -6.89 -8.23 -13.61
C SER A 77 -5.97 -7.18 -12.98
N ALA A 78 -5.41 -7.51 -11.81
CA ALA A 78 -4.42 -6.66 -11.16
C ALA A 78 -3.14 -6.49 -12.01
N ASP A 79 -2.83 -7.45 -12.89
CA ASP A 79 -1.67 -7.40 -13.79
C ASP A 79 -1.79 -6.28 -14.84
N GLU A 80 -3.02 -5.92 -15.25
CA GLU A 80 -3.26 -4.77 -16.14
C GLU A 80 -2.94 -3.42 -15.50
N TRP A 81 -2.87 -3.40 -14.18
CA TRP A 81 -2.55 -2.20 -13.41
C TRP A 81 -1.05 -1.97 -13.26
N THR A 82 -0.22 -2.87 -13.78
CA THR A 82 1.24 -2.77 -13.66
C THR A 82 1.78 -1.63 -14.53
N TYR A 83 1.96 -0.47 -13.92
CA TYR A 83 2.65 0.63 -14.56
C TYR A 83 4.16 0.50 -14.34
N ASP A 84 4.91 0.47 -15.44
CA ASP A 84 6.39 0.41 -15.44
C ASP A 84 7.03 1.72 -14.94
N SER A 85 6.23 2.69 -14.56
CA SER A 85 6.70 4.03 -14.20
C SER A 85 6.02 4.55 -12.93
N VAL A 86 6.45 5.71 -12.50
CA VAL A 86 5.77 6.49 -11.44
C VAL A 86 4.34 6.77 -11.87
N PRO A 87 3.32 6.43 -11.04
CA PRO A 87 1.93 6.74 -11.35
C PRO A 87 1.73 8.23 -11.64
N ASP A 88 1.13 8.53 -12.77
CA ASP A 88 0.75 9.89 -13.13
C ASP A 88 -0.49 10.39 -12.34
N SER A 89 -0.93 11.62 -12.63
CA SER A 89 -2.10 12.21 -11.97
C SER A 89 -3.38 11.41 -12.22
N ASP A 90 -3.56 10.85 -13.43
CA ASP A 90 -4.78 10.16 -13.82
C ASP A 90 -4.90 8.81 -13.11
N VAL A 91 -3.78 8.08 -12.99
CA VAL A 91 -3.70 6.85 -12.19
C VAL A 91 -4.03 7.13 -10.72
N ARG A 92 -3.48 8.20 -10.15
CA ARG A 92 -3.74 8.59 -8.75
C ARG A 92 -5.20 8.95 -8.52
N VAL A 93 -5.82 9.68 -9.44
CA VAL A 93 -7.25 10.01 -9.39
C VAL A 93 -8.10 8.75 -9.46
N ARG A 94 -7.81 7.82 -10.40
CA ARG A 94 -8.52 6.54 -10.51
C ARG A 94 -8.43 5.70 -9.25
N ILE A 95 -7.23 5.58 -8.65
CA ILE A 95 -7.08 4.86 -7.38
C ILE A 95 -7.84 5.58 -6.26
N GLY A 96 -7.79 6.92 -6.25
CA GLY A 96 -8.51 7.74 -5.28
C GLY A 96 -10.02 7.53 -5.30
N SER A 97 -10.61 7.32 -6.50
CA SER A 97 -12.05 7.08 -6.67
C SER A 97 -12.54 5.77 -6.07
N LEU A 98 -11.65 4.83 -5.76
CA LEU A 98 -12.02 3.60 -5.05
C LEU A 98 -12.69 3.87 -3.69
N ARG A 99 -12.43 5.02 -3.06
CA ARG A 99 -13.10 5.41 -1.80
C ARG A 99 -14.61 5.64 -1.98
N GLU A 100 -15.02 6.07 -3.17
CA GLU A 100 -16.42 6.30 -3.53
C GLU A 100 -17.05 5.05 -4.14
N LEU A 101 -16.28 4.31 -4.96
CA LEU A 101 -16.75 3.11 -5.67
C LEU A 101 -16.90 1.90 -4.75
N LEU A 102 -16.13 1.84 -3.65
CA LEU A 102 -16.14 0.76 -2.65
C LEU A 102 -16.38 1.37 -1.26
N PRO A 103 -17.60 1.81 -0.93
CA PRO A 103 -17.87 2.59 0.29
C PRO A 103 -17.62 1.82 1.59
N ASP A 104 -17.68 0.49 1.55
CA ASP A 104 -17.40 -0.38 2.70
C ASP A 104 -15.91 -0.70 2.85
N ALA A 105 -15.09 -0.35 1.87
CA ALA A 105 -13.66 -0.60 1.88
C ALA A 105 -12.88 0.58 2.48
N ARG A 106 -11.71 0.28 3.04
CA ARG A 106 -10.78 1.28 3.57
C ARG A 106 -9.58 1.39 2.64
N VAL A 107 -9.54 2.45 1.84
CA VAL A 107 -8.53 2.68 0.81
C VAL A 107 -7.43 3.59 1.34
N THR A 108 -6.22 3.07 1.47
CA THR A 108 -4.99 3.85 1.75
C THR A 108 -4.13 3.85 0.49
N THR A 109 -3.64 5.02 0.09
CA THR A 109 -2.77 5.16 -1.10
C THR A 109 -1.40 5.70 -0.73
N TYR A 110 -0.38 5.35 -1.52
CA TYR A 110 1.00 5.68 -1.26
C TYR A 110 1.66 6.30 -2.49
N GLU A 111 2.52 7.29 -2.27
CA GLU A 111 3.40 7.86 -3.28
C GLU A 111 4.85 7.70 -2.85
N TYR A 112 5.72 7.45 -3.81
CA TYR A 112 7.14 7.22 -3.55
C TYR A 112 8.03 8.07 -4.46
N VAL A 113 9.23 8.35 -3.99
CA VAL A 113 10.33 8.86 -4.80
C VAL A 113 11.50 7.91 -4.68
N SER A 114 12.09 7.58 -5.82
CA SER A 114 13.27 6.71 -5.88
C SER A 114 14.36 7.22 -4.91
N LEU A 115 14.99 6.30 -4.21
CA LEU A 115 16.05 6.54 -3.22
C LEU A 115 15.62 7.19 -1.89
N HIS A 116 14.42 7.76 -1.79
CA HIS A 116 13.95 8.40 -0.56
C HIS A 116 12.92 7.54 0.19
N GLY A 117 12.03 6.86 -0.54
CA GLY A 117 10.94 6.09 0.05
C GLY A 117 9.58 6.75 -0.13
N VAL A 118 8.70 6.58 0.86
CA VAL A 118 7.32 7.11 0.84
C VAL A 118 7.33 8.62 0.97
N THR A 119 6.72 9.34 0.03
CA THR A 119 6.60 10.81 0.07
C THR A 119 5.20 11.30 0.39
N ALA A 120 4.19 10.46 0.21
CA ALA A 120 2.84 10.76 0.68
C ALA A 120 2.07 9.48 1.01
N ILE A 121 1.22 9.57 2.02
CA ILE A 121 0.23 8.56 2.39
C ILE A 121 -1.12 9.26 2.49
N THR A 122 -2.11 8.81 1.70
CA THR A 122 -3.48 9.27 1.85
C THR A 122 -4.30 8.19 2.55
N ASP A 123 -4.86 8.53 3.69
CA ASP A 123 -5.64 7.63 4.53
C ASP A 123 -7.04 7.33 3.95
N PRO A 124 -7.85 6.43 4.55
CA PRO A 124 -9.21 6.13 4.07
C PRO A 124 -10.16 7.33 4.11
N ASN A 125 -9.90 8.35 4.92
CA ASN A 125 -10.70 9.58 4.99
C ASN A 125 -10.27 10.62 3.94
N GLY A 126 -9.26 10.32 3.11
CA GLY A 126 -8.73 11.22 2.11
C GLY A 126 -7.71 12.24 2.63
N VAL A 127 -7.28 12.12 3.91
CA VAL A 127 -6.26 12.99 4.48
C VAL A 127 -4.87 12.53 4.04
N THR A 128 -4.12 13.44 3.41
CA THR A 128 -2.78 13.15 2.90
C THR A 128 -1.70 13.66 3.86
N THR A 129 -0.93 12.74 4.44
CA THR A 129 0.32 13.05 5.13
C THR A 129 1.47 13.02 4.14
N ARG A 130 2.31 14.04 4.15
CA ARG A 130 3.49 14.19 3.29
C ARG A 130 4.77 14.07 4.10
N PHE A 131 5.82 13.60 3.45
CA PHE A 131 7.12 13.33 4.04
C PHE A 131 8.22 14.02 3.22
N ASP A 132 9.00 14.88 3.86
CA ASP A 132 10.16 15.53 3.25
C ASP A 132 11.46 14.86 3.72
N TYR A 133 12.45 14.83 2.84
CA TYR A 133 13.74 14.19 3.09
C TYR A 133 14.89 15.17 2.79
N ASP A 134 16.00 15.00 3.47
CA ASP A 134 17.22 15.72 3.17
C ASP A 134 18.01 15.09 2.00
N ASN A 135 19.12 15.72 1.63
CA ASN A 135 19.99 15.26 0.54
C ASN A 135 20.66 13.89 0.80
N TYR A 136 20.55 13.38 2.03
CA TYR A 136 21.03 12.05 2.44
C TYR A 136 19.90 11.02 2.54
N SER A 137 18.71 11.34 1.99
CA SER A 137 17.51 10.50 2.05
C SER A 137 17.03 10.20 3.49
N ARG A 138 17.31 11.09 4.45
CA ARG A 138 16.81 10.97 5.81
C ARG A 138 15.54 11.82 5.96
N LEU A 139 14.51 11.25 6.60
CA LEU A 139 13.25 11.94 6.87
C LEU A 139 13.49 13.20 7.72
N THR A 140 13.07 14.36 7.24
CA THR A 140 13.19 15.63 7.98
C THR A 140 11.87 16.10 8.55
N ASP A 141 10.80 15.97 7.81
CA ASP A 141 9.50 16.49 8.20
C ASP A 141 8.38 15.52 7.83
N SER A 142 7.33 15.45 8.65
CA SER A 142 6.04 14.94 8.25
C SER A 142 4.96 15.99 8.53
N TYR A 143 4.02 16.15 7.59
CA TYR A 143 2.99 17.20 7.65
C TYR A 143 1.79 16.87 6.78
N TYR A 144 0.70 17.60 6.96
CA TYR A 144 -0.41 17.66 6.01
C TYR A 144 -0.68 19.11 5.60
N LEU A 145 -1.44 19.29 4.54
CA LEU A 145 -1.91 20.61 4.12
C LEU A 145 -3.34 20.84 4.63
N ASP A 146 -3.58 21.97 5.29
CA ASP A 146 -4.93 22.36 5.71
C ASP A 146 -5.78 22.82 4.50
N ALA A 147 -7.05 23.17 4.73
CA ALA A 147 -7.97 23.66 3.70
C ALA A 147 -7.50 24.92 2.96
N ASN A 148 -6.52 25.65 3.52
CA ASN A 148 -5.91 26.83 2.91
C ASN A 148 -4.54 26.52 2.29
N ALA A 149 -4.22 25.24 2.07
CA ALA A 149 -2.93 24.76 1.58
C ALA A 149 -1.73 25.16 2.47
N ARG A 150 -1.94 25.42 3.77
CA ARG A 150 -0.86 25.71 4.71
C ARG A 150 -0.32 24.42 5.29
N LYS A 151 1.01 24.35 5.40
CA LYS A 151 1.73 23.21 5.97
C LYS A 151 1.49 23.15 7.50
N VAL A 152 0.83 22.07 7.95
CA VAL A 152 0.65 21.76 9.36
C VAL A 152 1.62 20.65 9.73
N MET A 153 2.64 20.98 10.52
CA MET A 153 3.69 20.05 10.92
C MET A 153 3.17 19.02 11.90
N LEU A 154 3.45 17.75 11.64
CA LEU A 154 3.20 16.64 12.55
C LEU A 154 4.46 16.27 13.34
N GLN A 155 5.59 16.12 12.63
CA GLN A 155 6.89 15.77 13.23
C GLN A 155 8.01 16.48 12.48
N LYS A 156 9.08 16.78 13.21
CA LYS A 156 10.33 17.30 12.66
C LYS A 156 11.50 16.54 13.25
N TYR A 157 12.42 16.11 12.38
CA TYR A 157 13.63 15.39 12.77
C TYR A 157 14.86 16.28 12.53
N VAL A 158 15.71 16.36 13.53
CA VAL A 158 16.98 17.09 13.46
C VAL A 158 18.11 16.10 13.66
N TYR A 159 19.04 16.05 12.74
CA TYR A 159 20.18 15.13 12.78
C TYR A 159 21.45 15.86 13.20
N HIS A 160 22.18 15.27 14.11
CA HIS A 160 23.50 15.73 14.53
C HIS A 160 24.56 14.80 13.95
N PHE A 161 25.59 15.38 13.35
CA PHE A 161 26.79 14.62 13.00
C PHE A 161 27.59 14.41 14.29
N GLY A 162 27.90 13.15 14.62
CA GLY A 162 28.85 12.82 15.67
C GLY A 162 30.22 13.43 15.34
N LYS A 163 30.88 13.99 16.34
CA LYS A 163 32.27 14.44 16.21
C LYS A 163 33.21 13.24 16.24
#